data_2bfca7977b4e418883c6a0bab8266dee
#
_entry.id   2bfca7977b4e418883c6a0bab8266dee
#
_cell.length_a   1.000
_cell.length_b   1.000
_cell.length_c   1.000
_cell.angle_alpha   90.00
_cell.angle_beta   90.00
_cell.angle_gamma   90.00
#
_symmetry.space_group_name_H-M   'P 1'
#
loop_
_entity.id
_entity.type
_entity.pdbx_description
1 polymer ?
#
loop_
_entity_poly.entity_id
_entity_poly.type
_entity_poly.pdbx_seq_one_letter_code
_entity_poly.pdbx_strand_id
1 'polypeptide(L)'
;MDYTPGILETQLKTWSDNPNYIHTTLVGQLALYLTMYSPLQMAADLPENYKKYDDAFQFIRDVPCDWSDSKYLEAEPARYITVARKDKKSDNWFIGGKCNETARTAVVKLDFLDKGRKYEATIYADAKDADYEKNPKAYTITKKTVKQGQTLKINEARGGGFAISLKAL
;
A
#
# COMPACT_ATOMS: atom_id res chain seq x y z
N MET A 1 -0.77 8.81 -18.08
CA MET A 1 0.63 9.02 -17.67
C MET A 1 1.14 7.71 -17.12
N ASP A 2 2.30 7.26 -17.59
CA ASP A 2 2.91 6.04 -17.10
C ASP A 2 3.47 6.29 -15.70
N TYR A 3 3.40 5.25 -14.85
CA TYR A 3 3.90 5.35 -13.49
C TYR A 3 4.67 4.08 -13.12
N THR A 4 5.80 4.25 -12.45
CA THR A 4 6.73 3.16 -12.14
C THR A 4 7.02 3.11 -10.64
N PRO A 5 6.05 2.65 -9.81
CA PRO A 5 6.25 2.46 -8.39
C PRO A 5 6.89 1.10 -8.09
N GLY A 6 7.03 0.77 -6.80
CA GLY A 6 7.32 -0.58 -6.34
C GLY A 6 8.81 -0.90 -6.20
N ILE A 7 9.65 0.11 -5.95
CA ILE A 7 11.02 -0.15 -5.51
C ILE A 7 10.98 -0.65 -4.06
N LEU A 8 11.20 -1.95 -3.86
CA LEU A 8 11.22 -2.57 -2.54
C LEU A 8 12.59 -2.46 -1.86
N GLU A 9 13.66 -2.42 -2.66
CA GLU A 9 15.01 -2.12 -2.18
C GLU A 9 15.20 -0.60 -2.08
N THR A 10 14.63 0.00 -1.02
CA THR A 10 14.61 1.45 -0.82
C THR A 10 15.94 2.08 -0.47
N GLN A 11 16.94 1.28 -0.10
CA GLN A 11 18.30 1.71 0.20
C GLN A 11 19.22 1.34 -0.96
N LEU A 12 19.49 2.30 -1.83
CA LEU A 12 20.29 2.08 -3.02
C LEU A 12 21.78 2.13 -2.68
N LYS A 13 22.53 1.10 -3.10
CA LYS A 13 23.99 1.18 -3.13
C LYS A 13 24.41 2.10 -4.25
N THR A 14 25.06 3.20 -3.92
CA THR A 14 25.61 4.13 -4.91
C THR A 14 27.10 3.98 -5.07
N TRP A 15 27.64 4.59 -6.13
CA TRP A 15 29.08 4.68 -6.42
C TRP A 15 29.80 5.68 -5.50
N SER A 16 29.05 6.39 -4.63
CA SER A 16 29.57 7.33 -3.66
C SER A 16 29.40 6.82 -2.24
N ASP A 17 30.21 7.29 -1.32
CA ASP A 17 30.14 6.97 0.13
C ASP A 17 28.87 7.52 0.80
N ASN A 18 28.09 8.34 0.10
CA ASN A 18 26.79 8.82 0.59
C ASN A 18 25.69 7.80 0.28
N PRO A 19 25.04 7.24 1.31
CA PRO A 19 23.91 6.33 1.08
C PRO A 19 22.74 7.11 0.45
N ASN A 20 22.36 6.74 -0.77
CA ASN A 20 21.11 7.18 -1.36
C ASN A 20 20.01 6.23 -0.95
N TYR A 21 18.90 6.79 -0.46
CA TYR A 21 17.72 6.03 -0.13
C TYR A 21 16.46 6.79 -0.61
N ILE A 22 15.43 6.01 -0.88
CA ILE A 22 14.11 6.56 -1.23
C ILE A 22 13.38 6.84 0.06
N HIS A 23 12.86 8.07 0.23
CA HIS A 23 12.17 8.51 1.44
C HIS A 23 10.79 7.87 1.59
N THR A 24 10.77 6.55 1.71
CA THR A 24 9.56 5.75 1.87
C THR A 24 9.86 4.42 2.55
N THR A 25 8.87 3.83 3.20
CA THR A 25 8.94 2.42 3.60
C THR A 25 8.62 1.52 2.41
N LEU A 26 8.95 0.23 2.52
CA LEU A 26 8.57 -0.79 1.55
C LEU A 26 7.05 -0.80 1.31
N VAL A 27 6.26 -0.77 2.37
CA VAL A 27 4.79 -0.78 2.25
C VAL A 27 4.27 0.53 1.70
N GLY A 28 4.95 1.65 1.97
CA GLY A 28 4.67 2.92 1.32
C GLY A 28 4.79 2.83 -0.21
N GLN A 29 5.71 2.01 -0.75
CA GLN A 29 5.80 1.74 -2.19
C GLN A 29 4.61 0.92 -2.71
N LEU A 30 4.12 -0.05 -1.95
CA LEU A 30 2.92 -0.81 -2.32
C LEU A 30 1.68 0.11 -2.38
N ALA A 31 1.57 1.04 -1.44
CA ALA A 31 0.46 1.99 -1.38
C ALA A 31 0.36 2.89 -2.63
N LEU A 32 1.48 3.16 -3.29
CA LEU A 32 1.53 4.01 -4.49
C LEU A 32 0.71 3.44 -5.65
N TYR A 33 0.58 2.12 -5.76
CA TYR A 33 -0.27 1.49 -6.78
C TYR A 33 -1.74 1.91 -6.70
N LEU A 34 -2.19 2.36 -5.53
CA LEU A 34 -3.55 2.82 -5.28
C LEU A 34 -3.67 4.34 -5.21
N THR A 35 -2.71 5.00 -4.56
CA THR A 35 -2.77 6.44 -4.30
C THR A 35 -2.39 7.26 -5.52
N MET A 36 -1.51 6.72 -6.39
CA MET A 36 -1.07 7.36 -7.64
C MET A 36 -1.65 6.59 -8.83
N TYR A 37 -2.84 7.00 -9.29
CA TYR A 37 -3.51 6.30 -10.39
C TYR A 37 -2.74 6.43 -11.72
N SER A 38 -2.57 5.30 -12.37
CA SER A 38 -2.13 5.20 -13.77
C SER A 38 -2.76 3.97 -14.41
N PRO A 39 -3.23 4.05 -15.68
CA PRO A 39 -3.73 2.88 -16.40
C PRO A 39 -2.61 1.92 -16.81
N LEU A 40 -1.36 2.39 -16.81
CA LEU A 40 -0.16 1.59 -17.01
C LEU A 40 0.78 1.79 -15.83
N GLN A 41 0.95 0.74 -15.04
CA GLN A 41 1.86 0.71 -13.92
C GLN A 41 2.94 -0.34 -14.15
N MET A 42 4.17 0.03 -13.90
CA MET A 42 5.34 -0.84 -14.04
C MET A 42 5.88 -1.17 -12.64
N ALA A 43 6.68 -2.22 -12.56
CA ALA A 43 7.39 -2.61 -11.34
C ALA A 43 8.86 -2.18 -11.49
N ALA A 44 9.31 -1.24 -10.65
CA ALA A 44 10.55 -0.48 -10.84
C ALA A 44 11.82 -1.19 -10.35
N ASP A 45 11.68 -2.29 -9.58
CA ASP A 45 12.82 -2.94 -8.94
C ASP A 45 13.35 -4.12 -9.75
N LEU A 46 14.52 -4.63 -9.35
CA LEU A 46 15.14 -5.80 -9.95
C LEU A 46 14.43 -7.11 -9.50
N PRO A 47 14.36 -8.13 -10.36
CA PRO A 47 13.76 -9.42 -10.00
C PRO A 47 14.35 -10.05 -8.74
N GLU A 48 15.65 -9.86 -8.49
CA GLU A 48 16.33 -10.37 -7.31
C GLU A 48 15.85 -9.70 -6.01
N ASN A 49 15.48 -8.41 -6.09
CA ASN A 49 14.93 -7.68 -4.96
C ASN A 49 13.50 -8.11 -4.67
N TYR A 50 12.68 -8.32 -5.70
CA TYR A 50 11.33 -8.87 -5.52
C TYR A 50 11.34 -10.27 -4.90
N LYS A 51 12.31 -11.13 -5.24
CA LYS A 51 12.47 -12.46 -4.62
C LYS A 51 12.74 -12.39 -3.13
N LYS A 52 13.43 -11.34 -2.65
CA LYS A 52 13.68 -11.15 -1.20
C LYS A 52 12.40 -10.85 -0.42
N TYR A 53 11.41 -10.23 -1.08
CA TYR A 53 10.14 -9.76 -0.50
C TYR A 53 8.96 -10.35 -1.28
N ASP A 54 9.02 -11.64 -1.61
CA ASP A 54 8.04 -12.30 -2.48
C ASP A 54 6.61 -12.25 -1.91
N ASP A 55 6.48 -12.30 -0.59
CA ASP A 55 5.23 -12.16 0.14
C ASP A 55 4.63 -10.73 0.00
N ALA A 56 5.44 -9.69 0.07
CA ALA A 56 5.01 -8.32 -0.18
C ALA A 56 4.77 -8.07 -1.69
N PHE A 57 5.62 -8.64 -2.55
CA PHE A 57 5.46 -8.57 -4.00
C PHE A 57 4.15 -9.21 -4.49
N GLN A 58 3.58 -10.12 -3.70
CA GLN A 58 2.26 -10.69 -4.01
C GLN A 58 1.17 -9.61 -4.17
N PHE A 59 1.26 -8.52 -3.41
CA PHE A 59 0.33 -7.40 -3.59
C PHE A 59 0.44 -6.79 -5.01
N ILE A 60 1.66 -6.61 -5.52
CA ILE A 60 1.90 -6.05 -6.86
C ILE A 60 1.35 -6.99 -7.95
N ARG A 61 1.44 -8.31 -7.75
CA ARG A 61 0.85 -9.30 -8.67
C ARG A 61 -0.68 -9.27 -8.66
N ASP A 62 -1.29 -8.96 -7.51
CA ASP A 62 -2.74 -9.03 -7.33
C ASP A 62 -3.46 -7.71 -7.69
N VAL A 63 -2.79 -6.57 -7.57
CA VAL A 63 -3.42 -5.25 -7.76
C VAL A 63 -3.68 -4.97 -9.24
N PRO A 64 -4.94 -4.69 -9.63
CA PRO A 64 -5.26 -4.32 -11.02
C PRO A 64 -4.92 -2.85 -11.32
N CYS A 65 -4.97 -2.49 -12.61
CA CYS A 65 -4.78 -1.11 -13.07
C CYS A 65 -6.07 -0.49 -13.63
N ASP A 66 -7.19 -1.23 -13.66
CA ASP A 66 -8.47 -0.76 -14.20
C ASP A 66 -9.57 -0.87 -13.12
N TRP A 67 -10.21 0.26 -12.84
CA TRP A 67 -11.08 0.43 -11.69
C TRP A 67 -12.51 0.79 -12.11
N SER A 68 -13.50 0.19 -11.48
CA SER A 68 -14.92 0.54 -11.66
C SER A 68 -15.37 1.65 -10.72
N ASP A 69 -14.73 1.79 -9.55
CA ASP A 69 -15.05 2.83 -8.56
C ASP A 69 -13.80 3.21 -7.76
N SER A 70 -13.80 4.44 -7.23
CA SER A 70 -12.75 4.96 -6.37
C SER A 70 -13.33 5.82 -5.26
N LYS A 71 -12.93 5.57 -4.02
CA LYS A 71 -13.33 6.30 -2.82
C LYS A 71 -12.12 6.91 -2.13
N TYR A 72 -12.12 8.20 -1.93
CA TYR A 72 -11.13 8.89 -1.10
C TYR A 72 -11.62 8.87 0.33
N LEU A 73 -11.00 8.05 1.18
CA LEU A 73 -11.46 7.78 2.55
C LEU A 73 -10.96 8.84 3.53
N GLU A 74 -9.69 9.21 3.40
CA GLU A 74 -9.02 10.26 4.16
C GLU A 74 -8.05 10.99 3.24
N ALA A 75 -7.99 12.31 3.32
CA ALA A 75 -6.97 13.08 2.61
C ALA A 75 -6.72 14.43 3.29
N GLU A 76 -5.45 14.77 3.40
CA GLU A 76 -4.99 16.12 3.75
C GLU A 76 -3.77 16.44 2.87
N PRO A 77 -3.88 17.46 2.00
CA PRO A 77 -2.80 17.81 1.08
C PRO A 77 -1.46 17.94 1.78
N ALA A 78 -0.41 17.39 1.15
CA ALA A 78 0.96 17.32 1.64
C ALA A 78 1.17 16.45 2.90
N ARG A 79 0.14 15.90 3.51
CA ARG A 79 0.28 15.10 4.73
C ARG A 79 -0.05 13.62 4.53
N TYR A 80 -1.23 13.30 4.03
CA TYR A 80 -1.63 11.91 3.85
C TYR A 80 -2.79 11.77 2.85
N ILE A 81 -2.93 10.54 2.36
CA ILE A 81 -4.07 10.13 1.52
C ILE A 81 -4.38 8.65 1.75
N THR A 82 -5.65 8.31 1.81
CA THR A 82 -6.15 6.93 1.82
C THR A 82 -7.23 6.77 0.75
N VAL A 83 -7.00 5.84 -0.18
CA VAL A 83 -7.90 5.59 -1.33
C VAL A 83 -8.30 4.13 -1.35
N ALA A 84 -9.58 3.86 -1.57
CA ALA A 84 -10.12 2.54 -1.88
C ALA A 84 -10.55 2.50 -3.36
N ARG A 85 -10.22 1.42 -4.07
CA ARG A 85 -10.58 1.23 -5.48
C ARG A 85 -11.20 -0.13 -5.69
N LYS A 86 -12.29 -0.18 -6.45
CA LYS A 86 -12.97 -1.43 -6.83
C LYS A 86 -12.41 -1.92 -8.16
N ASP A 87 -12.00 -3.19 -8.19
CA ASP A 87 -11.60 -3.84 -9.43
C ASP A 87 -12.76 -3.83 -10.45
N LYS A 88 -12.46 -3.55 -11.70
CA LYS A 88 -13.45 -3.53 -12.78
C LYS A 88 -13.90 -4.92 -13.19
N LYS A 89 -13.09 -5.94 -12.95
CA LYS A 89 -13.32 -7.32 -13.40
C LYS A 89 -13.83 -8.25 -12.29
N SER A 90 -13.92 -7.77 -11.05
CA SER A 90 -14.38 -8.54 -9.91
C SER A 90 -15.05 -7.66 -8.85
N ASP A 91 -15.57 -8.30 -7.79
CA ASP A 91 -16.09 -7.58 -6.62
C ASP A 91 -15.03 -7.27 -5.57
N ASN A 92 -13.76 -7.44 -5.92
CA ASN A 92 -12.65 -7.16 -5.03
C ASN A 92 -12.42 -5.65 -4.90
N TRP A 93 -11.92 -5.26 -3.74
CA TRP A 93 -11.47 -3.91 -3.46
C TRP A 93 -10.00 -3.90 -3.06
N PHE A 94 -9.35 -2.79 -3.32
CA PHE A 94 -7.97 -2.55 -2.90
C PHE A 94 -7.88 -1.18 -2.22
N ILE A 95 -7.13 -1.09 -1.12
CA ILE A 95 -6.97 0.15 -0.37
C ILE A 95 -5.49 0.45 -0.24
N GLY A 96 -5.11 1.69 -0.52
CA GLY A 96 -3.76 2.20 -0.28
C GLY A 96 -3.82 3.45 0.60
N GLY A 97 -2.95 3.52 1.59
CA GLY A 97 -2.73 4.70 2.41
C GLY A 97 -1.26 5.08 2.43
N LYS A 98 -0.98 6.38 2.34
CA LYS A 98 0.37 6.94 2.33
C LYS A 98 0.42 8.20 3.17
N CYS A 99 1.44 8.35 4.00
CA CYS A 99 1.71 9.58 4.75
C CYS A 99 3.07 10.20 4.35
N ASN A 100 3.26 11.45 4.76
CA ASN A 100 4.54 12.17 4.68
C ASN A 100 5.50 11.73 5.81
N GLU A 101 6.48 12.58 6.18
CA GLU A 101 7.44 12.30 7.24
C GLU A 101 6.85 12.32 8.66
N THR A 102 5.52 12.48 8.79
CA THR A 102 4.84 12.44 10.09
C THR A 102 4.08 11.13 10.23
N ALA A 103 4.50 10.29 11.17
CA ALA A 103 3.80 9.04 11.47
C ALA A 103 2.38 9.31 11.97
N ARG A 104 1.43 8.44 11.59
CA ARG A 104 0.02 8.56 11.98
C ARG A 104 -0.68 7.21 12.09
N THR A 105 -1.91 7.24 12.57
CA THR A 105 -2.81 6.09 12.49
C THR A 105 -3.94 6.44 11.52
N ALA A 106 -4.02 5.70 10.42
CA ALA A 106 -5.14 5.79 9.48
C ALA A 106 -6.39 5.13 10.07
N VAL A 107 -7.56 5.74 9.82
CA VAL A 107 -8.88 5.23 10.25
C VAL A 107 -9.70 4.88 9.01
N VAL A 108 -9.62 3.62 8.61
CA VAL A 108 -10.23 3.12 7.38
C VAL A 108 -11.62 2.57 7.68
N LYS A 109 -12.67 3.33 7.34
CA LYS A 109 -14.05 2.90 7.43
C LYS A 109 -14.43 2.09 6.19
N LEU A 110 -14.97 0.89 6.40
CA LEU A 110 -15.35 -0.05 5.33
C LEU A 110 -16.82 0.09 4.91
N ASP A 111 -17.40 1.29 4.99
CA ASP A 111 -18.81 1.54 4.69
C ASP A 111 -19.13 1.38 3.19
N PHE A 112 -18.11 1.45 2.33
CA PHE A 112 -18.22 1.31 0.88
C PHE A 112 -18.36 -0.15 0.40
N LEU A 113 -18.13 -1.15 1.28
CA LEU A 113 -18.27 -2.56 0.95
C LEU A 113 -19.73 -2.96 0.76
N ASP A 114 -19.99 -4.01 -0.01
CA ASP A 114 -21.32 -4.51 -0.27
C ASP A 114 -21.98 -5.04 1.01
N LYS A 115 -23.25 -4.66 1.23
CA LYS A 115 -24.02 -5.09 2.39
C LYS A 115 -24.22 -6.62 2.38
N GLY A 116 -23.94 -7.24 3.52
CA GLY A 116 -24.13 -8.69 3.71
C GLY A 116 -22.99 -9.56 3.16
N ARG A 117 -22.06 -8.99 2.40
CA ARG A 117 -20.90 -9.72 1.87
C ARG A 117 -19.71 -9.66 2.84
N LYS A 118 -18.98 -10.77 2.92
CA LYS A 118 -17.71 -10.86 3.63
C LYS A 118 -16.54 -10.72 2.64
N TYR A 119 -15.42 -10.23 3.12
CA TYR A 119 -14.19 -10.10 2.36
C TYR A 119 -13.01 -10.66 3.16
N GLU A 120 -12.12 -11.38 2.50
CA GLU A 120 -10.81 -11.68 3.06
C GLU A 120 -9.90 -10.46 2.85
N ALA A 121 -9.50 -9.83 3.94
CA ALA A 121 -8.54 -8.73 3.93
C ALA A 121 -7.13 -9.26 4.15
N THR A 122 -6.24 -9.09 3.17
CA THR A 122 -4.79 -9.20 3.35
C THR A 122 -4.22 -7.81 3.51
N ILE A 123 -3.68 -7.52 4.69
CA ILE A 123 -3.22 -6.19 5.09
C ILE A 123 -1.70 -6.21 5.15
N TYR A 124 -1.09 -5.40 4.32
CA TYR A 124 0.34 -5.09 4.31
C TYR A 124 0.50 -3.74 5.02
N ALA A 125 1.20 -3.69 6.13
CA ALA A 125 1.34 -2.49 6.94
C ALA A 125 2.77 -2.33 7.45
N ASP A 126 3.18 -1.10 7.69
CA ASP A 126 4.44 -0.81 8.37
C ASP A 126 4.50 -1.54 9.72
N ALA A 127 5.64 -2.15 10.03
CA ALA A 127 5.89 -2.69 11.36
C ALA A 127 6.01 -1.57 12.39
N LYS A 128 5.91 -1.93 13.67
CA LYS A 128 5.94 -0.95 14.77
C LYS A 128 7.21 -0.10 14.81
N ASP A 129 8.32 -0.68 14.38
CA ASP A 129 9.66 -0.07 14.32
C ASP A 129 10.06 0.38 12.92
N ALA A 130 9.11 0.42 11.98
CA ALA A 130 9.35 0.92 10.64
C ALA A 130 9.61 2.43 10.64
N ASP A 131 10.53 2.87 9.79
CA ASP A 131 10.88 4.27 9.58
C ASP A 131 11.60 4.38 8.23
N TYR A 132 11.23 5.34 7.40
CA TYR A 132 11.77 5.45 6.03
C TYR A 132 13.30 5.62 5.99
N GLU A 133 13.90 6.13 7.05
CA GLU A 133 15.33 6.41 7.15
C GLU A 133 16.08 5.27 7.84
N LYS A 134 15.57 4.81 8.99
CA LYS A 134 16.26 3.87 9.87
C LYS A 134 15.93 2.40 9.60
N ASN A 135 14.67 2.11 9.29
CA ASN A 135 14.17 0.75 9.11
C ASN A 135 13.05 0.67 8.04
N PRO A 136 13.35 1.03 6.77
CA PRO A 136 12.32 1.17 5.74
C PRO A 136 11.70 -0.15 5.27
N LYS A 137 12.32 -1.29 5.58
CA LYS A 137 11.92 -2.62 5.11
C LYS A 137 11.18 -3.43 6.17
N ALA A 138 10.86 -2.83 7.32
CA ALA A 138 10.10 -3.49 8.38
C ALA A 138 8.59 -3.40 8.06
N TYR A 139 7.96 -4.55 7.87
CA TYR A 139 6.53 -4.65 7.59
C TYR A 139 5.90 -5.88 8.22
N THR A 140 4.58 -5.90 8.23
CA THR A 140 3.77 -7.03 8.65
C THR A 140 2.71 -7.35 7.61
N ILE A 141 2.37 -8.63 7.47
CA ILE A 141 1.25 -9.09 6.64
C ILE A 141 0.27 -9.82 7.55
N THR A 142 -0.97 -9.36 7.59
CA THR A 142 -2.02 -10.00 8.38
C THR A 142 -3.24 -10.29 7.52
N LYS A 143 -3.92 -11.41 7.81
CA LYS A 143 -5.17 -11.79 7.15
C LYS A 143 -6.31 -11.81 8.14
N LYS A 144 -7.46 -11.28 7.74
CA LYS A 144 -8.70 -11.37 8.51
C LYS A 144 -9.94 -11.22 7.64
N THR A 145 -11.06 -11.74 8.11
CA THR A 145 -12.34 -11.51 7.46
C THR A 145 -12.94 -10.19 7.93
N VAL A 146 -13.40 -9.40 6.98
CA VAL A 146 -14.04 -8.09 7.22
C VAL A 146 -15.37 -7.98 6.50
N LYS A 147 -16.19 -7.01 6.90
CA LYS A 147 -17.50 -6.68 6.30
C LYS A 147 -17.79 -5.19 6.37
N GLN A 148 -18.81 -4.76 5.65
CA GLN A 148 -19.31 -3.38 5.70
C GLN A 148 -19.55 -2.91 7.15
N GLY A 149 -19.30 -1.62 7.42
CA GLY A 149 -19.50 -0.96 8.70
C GLY A 149 -18.38 -1.18 9.73
N GLN A 150 -17.39 -2.02 9.41
CA GLN A 150 -16.20 -2.16 10.26
C GLN A 150 -15.19 -1.02 10.02
N THR A 151 -14.36 -0.79 11.03
CA THR A 151 -13.27 0.19 10.96
C THR A 151 -11.94 -0.50 11.23
N LEU A 152 -10.96 -0.23 10.38
CA LEU A 152 -9.58 -0.67 10.57
C LEU A 152 -8.76 0.53 11.05
N LYS A 153 -7.94 0.32 12.07
CA LYS A 153 -6.91 1.27 12.50
C LYS A 153 -5.56 0.71 12.09
N ILE A 154 -4.81 1.46 11.28
CA ILE A 154 -3.53 1.02 10.71
C ILE A 154 -2.49 2.09 10.96
N ASN A 155 -1.37 1.70 11.58
CA ASN A 155 -0.26 2.61 11.80
C ASN A 155 0.52 2.79 10.51
N GLU A 156 0.79 4.03 10.17
CA GLU A 156 1.69 4.47 9.11
C GLU A 156 2.94 5.06 9.76
N ALA A 157 4.11 4.50 9.48
CA ALA A 157 5.39 5.00 9.93
C ALA A 157 5.71 6.35 9.25
N ARG A 158 6.76 7.02 9.68
CA ARG A 158 7.32 8.18 8.96
C ARG A 158 7.65 7.80 7.52
N GLY A 159 7.12 8.55 6.53
CA GLY A 159 7.29 8.24 5.11
C GLY A 159 6.64 6.92 4.68
N GLY A 160 5.82 6.34 5.52
CA GLY A 160 5.26 5.02 5.38
C GLY A 160 3.87 4.97 4.77
N GLY A 161 3.22 3.82 4.97
CA GLY A 161 1.88 3.58 4.45
C GLY A 161 1.38 2.16 4.71
N PHE A 162 0.29 1.84 4.03
CA PHE A 162 -0.27 0.49 4.03
C PHE A 162 -0.94 0.17 2.69
N ALA A 163 -1.07 -1.12 2.41
CA ALA A 163 -1.82 -1.62 1.27
C ALA A 163 -2.70 -2.80 1.72
N ILE A 164 -3.92 -2.88 1.19
CA ILE A 164 -4.87 -3.94 1.53
C ILE A 164 -5.48 -4.50 0.26
N SER A 165 -5.51 -5.82 0.11
CA SER A 165 -6.39 -6.49 -0.84
C SER A 165 -7.61 -7.03 -0.09
N LEU A 166 -8.81 -6.78 -0.62
CA LEU A 166 -10.09 -7.26 -0.09
C LEU A 166 -10.70 -8.20 -1.13
N LYS A 167 -10.55 -9.50 -0.94
CA LYS A 167 -11.12 -10.51 -1.84
C LYS A 167 -12.55 -10.83 -1.38
N ALA A 168 -13.52 -10.65 -2.28
CA ALA A 168 -14.92 -11.00 -2.02
C ALA A 168 -15.07 -12.52 -1.80
N LEU A 169 -15.84 -12.91 -0.77
CA LEU A 169 -16.12 -14.30 -0.40
C LEU A 169 -17.54 -14.72 -0.79
#